data_533cd9f8c1866a779eef7c01c3b1528b
#
_entry.id   533cd9f8c1866a779eef7c01c3b1528b
#
_cell.length_a   1.000
_cell.length_b   1.000
_cell.length_c   1.000
_cell.angle_alpha   90.00
_cell.angle_beta   90.00
_cell.angle_gamma   90.00
#
_symmetry.space_group_name_H-M   'P 1'
#
loop_
_entity.id
_entity.type
_entity.pdbx_description
1 polymer ?
#
loop_
_entity_poly.entity_id
_entity_poly.type
_entity_poly.pdbx_seq_one_letter_code
_entity_poly.pdbx_strand_id
1 'polypeptide(L)'
;ISGISDTMIESAKGIGLTNSQILFKIQIPQALPIIMAGVRISAVSAVGLMTMAAFIGGGGLGYLIFSGIRTVNNNQILAGAIPACLLALFVDYLFSIIERLVTPVALQLKGKKKENVLKNRKKDKIILVVIAILFLGFLISKIDFKRESENTLTVASKDFTEQNILCEMSSIYIERNSNIKVNKQCNLGGAQVVFQALQRDDIDFYIDYLGTDYTDILKYDPISDVDKVYQTVKKEFASKYDIAVLSPMNFNNTYSLAVTKELASKYNLRTISDLAKISKDLTISPTLEFVNRKDGLPGLLTNYNLEFKNTIAMDGSPRYT
;
A
#
# COMPACT_ATOMS: atom_id res chain seq x y z
N ILE A 1 -16.26 -10.19 -30.18
CA ILE A 1 -16.32 -10.47 -31.63
C ILE A 1 -17.62 -11.23 -31.98
N SER A 2 -18.12 -12.10 -31.10
CA SER A 2 -19.37 -12.88 -31.30
C SER A 2 -20.67 -12.05 -31.37
N GLY A 3 -20.65 -10.77 -31.09
CA GLY A 3 -21.80 -9.86 -31.18
C GLY A 3 -21.97 -9.14 -32.52
N ILE A 4 -21.21 -9.50 -33.56
CA ILE A 4 -21.30 -8.88 -34.89
C ILE A 4 -22.27 -9.70 -35.73
N SER A 5 -23.17 -9.02 -36.46
CA SER A 5 -24.17 -9.66 -37.31
C SER A 5 -23.52 -10.54 -38.37
N ASP A 6 -23.93 -11.82 -38.42
CA ASP A 6 -23.46 -12.80 -39.42
C ASP A 6 -23.76 -12.33 -40.85
N THR A 7 -24.87 -11.63 -41.07
CA THR A 7 -25.24 -11.03 -42.36
C THR A 7 -24.20 -10.02 -42.86
N MET A 8 -23.54 -9.29 -41.97
CA MET A 8 -22.47 -8.34 -42.34
C MET A 8 -21.20 -9.08 -42.75
N ILE A 9 -20.88 -10.20 -42.09
CA ILE A 9 -19.73 -11.01 -42.40
C ILE A 9 -19.96 -11.73 -43.76
N GLU A 10 -21.14 -12.26 -44.00
CA GLU A 10 -21.51 -12.87 -45.27
C GLU A 10 -21.48 -11.88 -46.45
N SER A 11 -22.04 -10.67 -46.23
CA SER A 11 -21.97 -9.59 -47.22
C SER A 11 -20.49 -9.22 -47.55
N ALA A 12 -19.64 -9.15 -46.54
CA ALA A 12 -18.21 -8.87 -46.72
C ALA A 12 -17.49 -9.97 -47.52
N LYS A 13 -17.83 -11.24 -47.28
CA LYS A 13 -17.32 -12.37 -48.06
C LYS A 13 -17.84 -12.33 -49.51
N GLY A 14 -19.13 -11.96 -49.71
CA GLY A 14 -19.76 -11.85 -51.03
C GLY A 14 -19.09 -10.82 -51.93
N ILE A 15 -18.50 -9.75 -51.37
CA ILE A 15 -17.71 -8.75 -52.12
C ILE A 15 -16.23 -9.09 -52.20
N GLY A 16 -15.80 -10.29 -51.79
CA GLY A 16 -14.45 -10.83 -52.00
C GLY A 16 -13.43 -10.43 -50.95
N LEU A 17 -13.83 -9.96 -49.77
CA LEU A 17 -12.88 -9.67 -48.67
C LEU A 17 -12.31 -10.96 -48.08
N THR A 18 -11.02 -10.95 -47.84
CA THR A 18 -10.33 -12.07 -47.14
C THR A 18 -10.67 -12.06 -45.65
N ASN A 19 -10.55 -13.20 -44.98
CA ASN A 19 -10.83 -13.31 -43.55
C ASN A 19 -10.02 -12.29 -42.72
N SER A 20 -8.76 -12.03 -43.07
CA SER A 20 -7.96 -11.00 -42.39
C SER A 20 -8.50 -9.60 -42.63
N GLN A 21 -8.97 -9.29 -43.86
CA GLN A 21 -9.59 -8.00 -44.17
C GLN A 21 -10.91 -7.81 -43.39
N ILE A 22 -11.72 -8.86 -43.30
CA ILE A 22 -12.95 -8.86 -42.51
C ILE A 22 -12.64 -8.59 -41.02
N LEU A 23 -11.64 -9.29 -40.48
CA LEU A 23 -11.21 -9.11 -39.07
C LEU A 23 -10.77 -7.66 -38.81
N PHE A 24 -9.78 -7.15 -39.54
CA PHE A 24 -9.19 -5.85 -39.24
C PHE A 24 -10.01 -4.65 -39.73
N LYS A 25 -10.78 -4.77 -40.80
CA LYS A 25 -11.57 -3.64 -41.35
C LYS A 25 -13.00 -3.56 -40.84
N ILE A 26 -13.56 -4.69 -40.36
CA ILE A 26 -14.97 -4.77 -39.95
C ILE A 26 -15.11 -5.18 -38.47
N GLN A 27 -14.58 -6.37 -38.12
CA GLN A 27 -14.84 -6.94 -36.80
C GLN A 27 -14.17 -6.17 -35.67
N ILE A 28 -12.87 -5.93 -35.76
CA ILE A 28 -12.13 -5.18 -34.73
C ILE A 28 -12.67 -3.78 -34.55
N PRO A 29 -12.88 -2.93 -35.59
CA PRO A 29 -13.42 -1.60 -35.43
C PRO A 29 -14.81 -1.55 -34.78
N GLN A 30 -15.66 -2.55 -35.05
CA GLN A 30 -16.98 -2.64 -34.43
C GLN A 30 -16.94 -3.14 -32.98
N ALA A 31 -16.00 -4.03 -32.65
CA ALA A 31 -15.78 -4.51 -31.30
C ALA A 31 -15.10 -3.51 -30.38
N LEU A 32 -14.38 -2.50 -30.94
CA LEU A 32 -13.59 -1.51 -30.18
C LEU A 32 -14.35 -0.84 -29.02
N PRO A 33 -15.61 -0.38 -29.17
CA PRO A 33 -16.31 0.24 -28.04
C PRO A 33 -16.50 -0.71 -26.88
N ILE A 34 -16.78 -1.98 -27.13
CA ILE A 34 -16.96 -3.00 -26.08
C ILE A 34 -15.64 -3.35 -25.42
N ILE A 35 -14.57 -3.50 -26.22
CA ILE A 35 -13.22 -3.75 -25.73
C ILE A 35 -12.76 -2.59 -24.83
N MET A 36 -12.95 -1.35 -25.30
CA MET A 36 -12.56 -0.17 -24.53
C MET A 36 -13.37 0.00 -23.25
N ALA A 37 -14.66 -0.37 -23.24
CA ALA A 37 -15.44 -0.39 -22.01
C ALA A 37 -14.87 -1.39 -20.98
N GLY A 38 -14.43 -2.58 -21.42
CA GLY A 38 -13.76 -3.56 -20.56
C GLY A 38 -12.42 -3.04 -20.02
N VAL A 39 -11.59 -2.44 -20.87
CA VAL A 39 -10.31 -1.83 -20.46
C VAL A 39 -10.53 -0.71 -19.44
N ARG A 40 -11.54 0.13 -19.65
CA ARG A 40 -11.91 1.22 -18.73
C ARG A 40 -12.29 0.70 -17.35
N ILE A 41 -13.16 -0.32 -17.29
CA ILE A 41 -13.57 -0.96 -16.02
C ILE A 41 -12.32 -1.55 -15.33
N SER A 42 -11.47 -2.26 -16.06
CA SER A 42 -10.24 -2.83 -15.50
C SER A 42 -9.30 -1.77 -14.97
N ALA A 43 -9.12 -0.64 -15.66
CA ALA A 43 -8.26 0.44 -15.23
C ALA A 43 -8.76 1.11 -13.95
N VAL A 44 -10.07 1.39 -13.84
CA VAL A 44 -10.67 1.95 -12.62
C VAL A 44 -10.58 0.96 -11.46
N SER A 45 -10.83 -0.32 -11.71
CA SER A 45 -10.68 -1.39 -10.70
C SER A 45 -9.23 -1.50 -10.21
N ALA A 46 -8.24 -1.33 -11.09
CA ALA A 46 -6.82 -1.35 -10.73
C ALA A 46 -6.48 -0.23 -9.72
N VAL A 47 -7.06 0.98 -9.85
CA VAL A 47 -6.88 2.07 -8.87
C VAL A 47 -7.39 1.62 -7.49
N GLY A 48 -8.54 0.96 -7.42
CA GLY A 48 -9.07 0.39 -6.18
C GLY A 48 -8.15 -0.68 -5.57
N LEU A 49 -7.64 -1.60 -6.39
CA LEU A 49 -6.70 -2.65 -5.94
C LEU A 49 -5.37 -2.06 -5.46
N MET A 50 -4.87 -0.99 -6.11
CA MET A 50 -3.65 -0.30 -5.67
C MET A 50 -3.83 0.37 -4.30
N THR A 51 -5.03 0.85 -3.95
CA THR A 51 -5.27 1.35 -2.58
C THR A 51 -5.23 0.23 -1.55
N MET A 52 -5.66 -0.98 -1.92
CA MET A 52 -5.55 -2.17 -1.06
C MET A 52 -4.11 -2.69 -0.94
N ALA A 53 -3.25 -2.48 -1.94
CA ALA A 53 -1.85 -2.88 -1.87
C ALA A 53 -1.08 -2.20 -0.71
N ALA A 54 -1.61 -1.10 -0.16
CA ALA A 54 -1.06 -0.46 1.03
C ALA A 54 -1.06 -1.38 2.28
N PHE A 55 -1.97 -2.36 2.36
CA PHE A 55 -1.97 -3.36 3.45
C PHE A 55 -0.71 -4.24 3.48
N ILE A 56 -0.10 -4.44 2.32
CA ILE A 56 1.13 -5.23 2.15
C ILE A 56 2.34 -4.34 1.86
N GLY A 57 2.28 -3.07 2.27
CA GLY A 57 3.39 -2.12 2.14
C GLY A 57 3.52 -1.44 0.78
N GLY A 58 2.49 -1.49 -0.08
CA GLY A 58 2.50 -0.83 -1.39
C GLY A 58 2.53 0.71 -1.35
N GLY A 59 2.41 1.32 -0.17
CA GLY A 59 2.48 2.77 0.01
C GLY A 59 1.35 3.57 -0.68
N GLY A 60 1.66 4.81 -1.06
CA GLY A 60 0.75 5.68 -1.82
C GLY A 60 -0.46 6.20 -1.04
N LEU A 61 -1.52 6.58 -1.75
CA LEU A 61 -2.75 7.13 -1.14
C LEU A 61 -3.46 6.11 -0.24
N GLY A 62 -3.35 4.82 -0.55
CA GLY A 62 -3.89 3.74 0.27
C GLY A 62 -3.24 3.68 1.65
N TYR A 63 -1.96 4.02 1.76
CA TYR A 63 -1.27 4.10 3.05
C TYR A 63 -1.90 5.16 3.98
N LEU A 64 -2.26 6.34 3.46
CA LEU A 64 -2.92 7.37 4.25
C LEU A 64 -4.28 6.89 4.77
N ILE A 65 -5.07 6.22 3.92
CA ILE A 65 -6.36 5.65 4.31
C ILE A 65 -6.15 4.62 5.41
N PHE A 66 -5.24 3.68 5.19
CA PHE A 66 -4.99 2.58 6.11
C PHE A 66 -4.42 3.04 7.45
N SER A 67 -3.41 3.93 7.42
CA SER A 67 -2.85 4.55 8.63
C SER A 67 -3.91 5.34 9.41
N GLY A 68 -4.79 6.07 8.70
CA GLY A 68 -5.90 6.77 9.33
C GLY A 68 -6.93 5.84 9.99
N ILE A 69 -7.21 4.67 9.38
CA ILE A 69 -8.07 3.63 10.00
C ILE A 69 -7.39 3.08 11.26
N ARG A 70 -6.09 2.76 11.19
CA ARG A 70 -5.32 2.23 12.31
C ARG A 70 -5.28 3.18 13.52
N THR A 71 -5.18 4.48 13.26
CA THR A 71 -5.08 5.53 14.29
C THR A 71 -6.41 6.19 14.61
N VAL A 72 -7.53 5.71 14.03
CA VAL A 72 -8.88 6.30 14.16
C VAL A 72 -8.88 7.81 13.82
N ASN A 73 -8.09 8.19 12.80
CA ASN A 73 -7.94 9.58 12.38
C ASN A 73 -8.71 9.84 11.08
N ASN A 74 -9.93 10.37 11.21
CA ASN A 74 -10.81 10.67 10.08
C ASN A 74 -10.20 11.65 9.08
N ASN A 75 -9.41 12.63 9.54
CA ASN A 75 -8.78 13.60 8.66
C ASN A 75 -7.74 12.93 7.75
N GLN A 76 -6.99 11.99 8.28
CA GLN A 76 -6.01 11.22 7.52
C GLN A 76 -6.67 10.27 6.51
N ILE A 77 -7.79 9.63 6.90
CA ILE A 77 -8.61 8.82 6.00
C ILE A 77 -9.09 9.66 4.81
N LEU A 78 -9.66 10.83 5.08
CA LEU A 78 -10.15 11.73 4.04
C LEU A 78 -9.02 12.26 3.15
N ALA A 79 -7.86 12.58 3.73
CA ALA A 79 -6.68 13.02 2.99
C ALA A 79 -6.17 11.96 1.99
N GLY A 80 -6.37 10.68 2.25
CA GLY A 80 -6.07 9.59 1.33
C GLY A 80 -7.24 9.28 0.36
N ALA A 81 -8.47 9.21 0.89
CA ALA A 81 -9.64 8.78 0.12
C ALA A 81 -10.07 9.78 -0.96
N ILE A 82 -10.07 11.09 -0.65
CA ILE A 82 -10.47 12.11 -1.63
C ILE A 82 -9.55 12.11 -2.86
N PRO A 83 -8.20 12.17 -2.72
CA PRO A 83 -7.32 12.09 -3.88
C PRO A 83 -7.42 10.75 -4.63
N ALA A 84 -7.63 9.63 -3.94
CA ALA A 84 -7.81 8.33 -4.57
C ALA A 84 -9.09 8.28 -5.43
N CYS A 85 -10.20 8.82 -4.94
CA CYS A 85 -11.45 8.97 -5.72
C CYS A 85 -11.25 9.89 -6.92
N LEU A 86 -10.58 11.03 -6.75
CA LEU A 86 -10.28 11.95 -7.85
C LEU A 86 -9.39 11.29 -8.91
N LEU A 87 -8.42 10.49 -8.49
CA LEU A 87 -7.57 9.72 -9.40
C LEU A 87 -8.40 8.70 -10.21
N ALA A 88 -9.30 7.96 -9.55
CA ALA A 88 -10.19 7.02 -10.24
C ALA A 88 -11.08 7.72 -11.28
N LEU A 89 -11.68 8.87 -10.93
CA LEU A 89 -12.47 9.68 -11.86
C LEU A 89 -11.63 10.23 -13.01
N PHE A 90 -10.41 10.65 -12.74
CA PHE A 90 -9.47 11.10 -13.77
C PHE A 90 -9.10 9.99 -14.74
N VAL A 91 -8.79 8.80 -14.24
CA VAL A 91 -8.49 7.61 -15.05
C VAL A 91 -9.70 7.24 -15.91
N ASP A 92 -10.92 7.23 -15.33
CA ASP A 92 -12.16 6.98 -16.04
C ASP A 92 -12.37 7.98 -17.20
N TYR A 93 -12.18 9.26 -16.93
CA TYR A 93 -12.30 10.32 -17.92
C TYR A 93 -11.26 10.19 -19.04
N LEU A 94 -10.01 9.86 -18.69
CA LEU A 94 -8.93 9.65 -19.65
C LEU A 94 -9.26 8.51 -20.62
N PHE A 95 -9.66 7.35 -20.09
CA PHE A 95 -10.04 6.21 -20.92
C PHE A 95 -11.30 6.50 -21.75
N SER A 96 -12.24 7.29 -21.27
CA SER A 96 -13.39 7.78 -22.07
C SER A 96 -12.97 8.62 -23.27
N ILE A 97 -11.94 9.47 -23.11
CA ILE A 97 -11.36 10.22 -24.24
C ILE A 97 -10.71 9.27 -25.25
N ILE A 98 -9.90 8.32 -24.77
CA ILE A 98 -9.24 7.33 -25.63
C ILE A 98 -10.28 6.52 -26.39
N GLU A 99 -11.32 6.04 -25.73
CA GLU A 99 -12.44 5.31 -26.34
C GLU A 99 -13.07 6.11 -27.50
N ARG A 100 -13.38 7.39 -27.29
CA ARG A 100 -13.93 8.26 -28.35
C ARG A 100 -12.97 8.47 -29.52
N LEU A 101 -11.66 8.51 -29.26
CA LEU A 101 -10.66 8.69 -30.30
C LEU A 101 -10.42 7.43 -31.12
N VAL A 102 -10.50 6.27 -30.49
CA VAL A 102 -10.26 4.98 -31.16
C VAL A 102 -11.52 4.50 -31.88
N THR A 103 -12.72 4.75 -31.36
CA THR A 103 -13.98 4.33 -31.98
C THR A 103 -14.19 5.02 -33.32
N PRO A 104 -14.50 4.30 -34.42
CA PRO A 104 -14.77 4.88 -35.73
C PRO A 104 -15.87 5.93 -35.71
N VAL A 105 -15.69 7.01 -36.48
CA VAL A 105 -16.67 8.13 -36.55
C VAL A 105 -18.05 7.65 -36.93
N ALA A 106 -18.16 6.67 -37.83
CA ALA A 106 -19.42 6.10 -38.29
C ALA A 106 -20.26 5.52 -37.14
N LEU A 107 -19.62 4.88 -36.16
CA LEU A 107 -20.30 4.30 -34.98
C LEU A 107 -20.69 5.35 -33.94
N GLN A 108 -20.07 6.52 -33.96
CA GLN A 108 -20.37 7.65 -33.08
C GLN A 108 -21.53 8.52 -33.58
N LEU A 109 -21.94 8.36 -34.83
CA LEU A 109 -22.96 9.20 -35.48
C LEU A 109 -24.41 8.91 -35.04
N LYS A 110 -24.67 7.95 -34.16
CA LYS A 110 -26.03 7.63 -33.67
C LYS A 110 -26.77 8.94 -33.23
N GLY A 111 -27.48 9.59 -34.16
CA GLY A 111 -28.25 10.82 -33.91
C GLY A 111 -27.47 12.13 -33.75
N LYS A 112 -26.14 12.12 -33.97
CA LYS A 112 -25.28 13.33 -33.86
C LYS A 112 -24.82 13.82 -35.24
N LYS A 113 -24.74 15.16 -35.43
CA LYS A 113 -24.16 15.74 -36.66
C LYS A 113 -22.66 15.43 -36.75
N LYS A 114 -22.20 15.04 -37.92
CA LYS A 114 -20.77 14.68 -38.20
C LYS A 114 -19.80 15.77 -37.77
N GLU A 115 -20.13 17.02 -37.99
CA GLU A 115 -19.32 18.19 -37.59
C GLU A 115 -19.08 18.23 -36.07
N ASN A 116 -20.11 17.97 -35.27
CA ASN A 116 -19.98 17.96 -33.79
C ASN A 116 -19.07 16.82 -33.30
N VAL A 117 -19.17 15.66 -33.93
CA VAL A 117 -18.29 14.51 -33.59
C VAL A 117 -16.84 14.85 -33.95
N LEU A 118 -16.57 15.44 -35.08
CA LEU A 118 -15.22 15.82 -35.51
C LEU A 118 -14.64 16.94 -34.63
N LYS A 119 -15.45 17.94 -34.27
CA LYS A 119 -15.06 19.02 -33.36
C LYS A 119 -14.70 18.49 -31.98
N ASN A 120 -15.49 17.57 -31.44
CA ASN A 120 -15.20 16.95 -30.16
C ASN A 120 -13.93 16.11 -30.22
N ARG A 121 -13.70 15.33 -31.28
CA ARG A 121 -12.45 14.57 -31.44
C ARG A 121 -11.20 15.48 -31.52
N LYS A 122 -11.28 16.65 -32.14
CA LYS A 122 -10.17 17.63 -32.13
C LYS A 122 -9.90 18.13 -30.72
N LYS A 123 -10.94 18.44 -29.94
CA LYS A 123 -10.81 18.83 -28.53
C LYS A 123 -10.20 17.69 -27.70
N ASP A 124 -10.71 16.47 -27.84
CA ASP A 124 -10.23 15.28 -27.12
C ASP A 124 -8.74 15.01 -27.43
N LYS A 125 -8.29 15.16 -28.67
CA LYS A 125 -6.87 15.06 -29.05
C LYS A 125 -6.02 16.12 -28.35
N ILE A 126 -6.47 17.37 -28.32
CA ILE A 126 -5.75 18.46 -27.66
C ILE A 126 -5.64 18.17 -26.15
N ILE A 127 -6.74 17.78 -25.53
CA ILE A 127 -6.76 17.43 -24.09
C ILE A 127 -5.76 16.30 -23.81
N LEU A 128 -5.76 15.24 -24.62
CA LEU A 128 -4.85 14.10 -24.42
C LEU A 128 -3.38 14.52 -24.60
N VAL A 129 -3.07 15.36 -25.59
CA VAL A 129 -1.71 15.89 -25.79
C VAL A 129 -1.29 16.76 -24.59
N VAL A 130 -2.18 17.62 -24.09
CA VAL A 130 -1.88 18.45 -22.90
C VAL A 130 -1.63 17.58 -21.68
N ILE A 131 -2.47 16.56 -21.44
CA ILE A 131 -2.27 15.60 -20.33
C ILE A 131 -0.93 14.87 -20.50
N ALA A 132 -0.60 14.41 -21.72
CA ALA A 132 0.66 13.72 -21.98
C ALA A 132 1.88 14.63 -21.74
N ILE A 133 1.80 15.90 -22.13
CA ILE A 133 2.88 16.88 -21.88
C ILE A 133 3.03 17.15 -20.38
N LEU A 134 1.93 17.33 -19.65
CA LEU A 134 1.95 17.53 -18.20
C LEU A 134 2.50 16.30 -17.48
N PHE A 135 2.12 15.10 -17.89
CA PHE A 135 2.62 13.85 -17.34
C PHE A 135 4.12 13.66 -17.63
N LEU A 136 4.55 13.96 -18.86
CA LEU A 136 5.97 13.93 -19.23
C LEU A 136 6.78 14.96 -18.44
N GLY A 137 6.26 16.19 -18.29
CA GLY A 137 6.86 17.22 -17.44
C GLY A 137 6.98 16.80 -15.98
N PHE A 138 5.93 16.13 -15.46
CA PHE A 138 5.95 15.54 -14.12
C PHE A 138 6.99 14.42 -14.00
N LEU A 139 7.10 13.53 -14.98
CA LEU A 139 8.14 12.49 -15.00
C LEU A 139 9.54 13.10 -15.04
N ILE A 140 9.75 14.11 -15.88
CA ILE A 140 11.04 14.81 -15.98
C ILE A 140 11.38 15.54 -14.67
N SER A 141 10.38 16.14 -14.00
CA SER A 141 10.57 16.78 -12.68
C SER A 141 10.89 15.77 -11.57
N LYS A 142 10.52 14.49 -11.74
CA LYS A 142 10.85 13.38 -10.84
C LYS A 142 12.16 12.68 -11.19
N ILE A 143 12.68 12.92 -12.40
CA ILE A 143 14.09 12.63 -12.68
C ILE A 143 14.85 13.72 -11.90
N ASP A 144 14.96 13.50 -10.59
CA ASP A 144 16.00 14.17 -9.85
C ASP A 144 17.29 13.85 -10.60
N PHE A 145 17.87 14.87 -11.21
CA PHE A 145 19.30 14.91 -11.28
C PHE A 145 19.76 14.87 -9.82
N LYS A 146 19.76 13.65 -9.25
CA LYS A 146 20.41 13.38 -8.00
C LYS A 146 21.85 13.89 -8.19
N ARG A 147 22.06 15.14 -7.90
CA ARG A 147 23.30 15.56 -7.28
C ARG A 147 23.27 14.77 -5.97
N GLU A 148 23.80 13.57 -5.99
CA GLU A 148 24.24 12.88 -4.79
C GLU A 148 25.04 13.92 -4.01
N SER A 149 24.42 14.52 -3.04
CA SER A 149 25.14 15.14 -1.95
C SER A 149 25.82 13.93 -1.30
N GLU A 150 27.11 13.73 -1.60
CA GLU A 150 27.94 12.61 -1.15
C GLU A 150 27.92 12.37 0.37
N ASN A 151 27.16 13.16 1.13
CA ASN A 151 27.08 13.15 2.59
C ASN A 151 25.64 13.32 3.11
N THR A 152 24.66 12.58 2.59
CA THR A 152 23.29 12.60 3.15
C THR A 152 22.82 11.18 3.43
N LEU A 153 22.31 10.90 4.65
CA LEU A 153 21.65 9.66 5.02
C LEU A 153 20.19 9.89 5.28
N THR A 154 19.31 9.03 4.78
CA THR A 154 17.89 9.03 5.08
C THR A 154 17.60 8.01 6.19
N VAL A 155 17.14 8.52 7.34
CA VAL A 155 16.81 7.72 8.52
C VAL A 155 15.29 7.63 8.64
N ALA A 156 14.76 6.42 8.85
CA ALA A 156 13.34 6.22 9.04
C ALA A 156 13.00 5.56 10.37
N SER A 157 11.71 5.51 10.69
CA SER A 157 11.18 4.73 11.80
C SER A 157 9.78 4.19 11.55
N LYS A 158 9.39 3.22 12.36
CA LYS A 158 8.00 2.79 12.49
C LYS A 158 7.13 3.87 13.15
N ASP A 159 5.81 3.68 13.10
CA ASP A 159 4.79 4.68 13.45
C ASP A 159 4.36 4.65 14.93
N PHE A 160 5.30 4.52 15.86
CA PHE A 160 5.02 4.61 17.30
C PHE A 160 6.11 5.36 18.07
N THR A 161 5.76 5.84 19.26
CA THR A 161 6.54 6.84 20.00
C THR A 161 8.00 6.46 20.22
N GLU A 162 8.28 5.24 20.66
CA GLU A 162 9.66 4.76 20.87
C GLU A 162 10.49 4.84 19.61
N GLN A 163 9.96 4.39 18.50
CA GLN A 163 10.63 4.40 17.20
C GLN A 163 10.89 5.84 16.72
N ASN A 164 9.96 6.75 16.95
CA ASN A 164 10.17 8.17 16.64
C ASN A 164 11.30 8.76 17.47
N ILE A 165 11.38 8.43 18.77
CA ILE A 165 12.48 8.85 19.64
C ILE A 165 13.82 8.28 19.12
N LEU A 166 13.87 7.01 18.77
CA LEU A 166 15.09 6.38 18.26
C LEU A 166 15.53 6.98 16.91
N CYS A 167 14.59 7.31 16.02
CA CYS A 167 14.86 8.01 14.76
C CYS A 167 15.47 9.40 15.02
N GLU A 168 14.89 10.20 15.89
CA GLU A 168 15.40 11.52 16.23
C GLU A 168 16.76 11.44 16.95
N MET A 169 16.94 10.51 17.88
CA MET A 169 18.20 10.32 18.60
C MET A 169 19.33 9.92 17.65
N SER A 170 19.11 8.94 16.77
CA SER A 170 20.11 8.51 15.80
C SER A 170 20.44 9.61 14.80
N SER A 171 19.45 10.37 14.35
CA SER A 171 19.66 11.51 13.46
C SER A 171 20.55 12.58 14.11
N ILE A 172 20.22 12.99 15.33
CA ILE A 172 21.02 13.97 16.09
C ILE A 172 22.43 13.44 16.35
N TYR A 173 22.56 12.16 16.68
CA TYR A 173 23.87 11.55 16.94
C TYR A 173 24.77 11.58 15.70
N ILE A 174 24.22 11.22 14.54
CA ILE A 174 24.95 11.23 13.25
C ILE A 174 25.39 12.65 12.90
N GLU A 175 24.48 13.62 12.94
CA GLU A 175 24.76 15.01 12.58
C GLU A 175 25.81 15.67 13.52
N ARG A 176 25.82 15.28 14.82
CA ARG A 176 26.79 15.81 15.79
C ARG A 176 28.17 15.18 15.71
N ASN A 177 28.27 13.93 15.25
CA ASN A 177 29.50 13.17 15.25
C ASN A 177 30.12 12.97 13.85
N SER A 178 29.46 13.51 12.81
CA SER A 178 29.92 13.42 11.43
C SER A 178 29.54 14.67 10.63
N ASN A 179 30.08 14.77 9.40
CA ASN A 179 29.66 15.80 8.44
C ASN A 179 28.48 15.33 7.56
N ILE A 180 27.78 14.27 7.98
CA ILE A 180 26.65 13.70 7.25
C ILE A 180 25.38 14.47 7.60
N LYS A 181 24.64 14.92 6.60
CA LYS A 181 23.29 15.47 6.78
C LYS A 181 22.27 14.33 6.88
N VAL A 182 21.31 14.45 7.76
CA VAL A 182 20.25 13.45 7.91
C VAL A 182 18.92 13.95 7.36
N ASN A 183 18.41 13.20 6.38
CA ASN A 183 17.01 13.33 5.93
C ASN A 183 16.14 12.42 6.80
N LYS A 184 15.22 13.00 7.57
CA LYS A 184 14.40 12.25 8.52
C LYS A 184 13.06 11.87 7.90
N GLN A 185 12.76 10.58 7.89
CA GLN A 185 11.45 9.99 7.55
C GLN A 185 10.87 9.24 8.76
N CYS A 186 10.92 9.85 9.93
CA CYS A 186 10.34 9.30 11.13
C CYS A 186 8.83 9.14 10.98
N ASN A 187 8.27 8.08 11.61
CA ASN A 187 6.84 7.78 11.51
C ASN A 187 6.38 7.35 10.11
N LEU A 188 7.23 6.60 9.39
CA LEU A 188 6.96 6.18 8.00
C LEU A 188 5.82 5.15 7.91
N GLY A 189 5.72 4.23 8.86
CA GLY A 189 4.67 3.21 8.89
C GLY A 189 5.02 1.99 9.72
N GLY A 190 4.24 0.92 9.59
CA GLY A 190 4.51 -0.36 10.26
C GLY A 190 5.74 -1.09 9.69
N ALA A 191 6.12 -2.23 10.31
CA ALA A 191 7.33 -3.00 10.00
C ALA A 191 7.52 -3.27 8.50
N GLN A 192 6.47 -3.75 7.83
CA GLN A 192 6.54 -4.07 6.40
C GLN A 192 6.78 -2.84 5.51
N VAL A 193 6.24 -1.67 5.89
CA VAL A 193 6.38 -0.43 5.12
C VAL A 193 7.82 0.06 5.17
N VAL A 194 8.40 0.10 6.39
CA VAL A 194 9.78 0.58 6.60
C VAL A 194 10.78 -0.39 5.97
N PHE A 195 10.58 -1.70 6.13
CA PHE A 195 11.41 -2.72 5.51
C PHE A 195 11.41 -2.63 3.97
N GLN A 196 10.25 -2.43 3.35
CA GLN A 196 10.17 -2.26 1.90
C GLN A 196 10.79 -0.95 1.42
N ALA A 197 10.73 0.13 2.22
CA ALA A 197 11.41 1.38 1.91
C ALA A 197 12.94 1.18 1.89
N LEU A 198 13.49 0.40 2.85
CA LEU A 198 14.90 0.03 2.87
C LEU A 198 15.30 -0.82 1.64
N GLN A 199 14.48 -1.82 1.28
CA GLN A 199 14.74 -2.65 0.09
C GLN A 199 14.72 -1.89 -1.24
N ARG A 200 14.06 -0.73 -1.29
CA ARG A 200 13.97 0.13 -2.49
C ARG A 200 14.96 1.28 -2.50
N ASP A 201 15.88 1.33 -1.52
CA ASP A 201 16.80 2.44 -1.33
C ASP A 201 16.10 3.81 -1.13
N ASP A 202 14.84 3.81 -0.67
CA ASP A 202 14.10 5.02 -0.30
C ASP A 202 14.62 5.57 1.05
N ILE A 203 15.20 4.70 1.88
CA ILE A 203 15.85 5.02 3.16
C ILE A 203 17.17 4.25 3.28
N ASP A 204 18.11 4.77 4.06
CA ASP A 204 19.44 4.15 4.24
C ASP A 204 19.49 3.25 5.47
N PHE A 205 18.77 3.59 6.56
CA PHE A 205 18.65 2.72 7.72
C PHE A 205 17.47 3.07 8.61
N TYR A 206 17.07 2.13 9.44
CA TYR A 206 16.14 2.28 10.55
C TYR A 206 16.51 1.31 11.69
N ILE A 207 15.96 1.56 12.88
CA ILE A 207 16.13 0.69 14.04
C ILE A 207 14.95 -0.27 14.11
N ASP A 208 15.21 -1.58 14.16
CA ASP A 208 14.19 -2.60 14.26
C ASP A 208 14.38 -3.52 15.48
N TYR A 209 13.46 -4.43 15.66
CA TYR A 209 13.46 -5.44 16.72
C TYR A 209 13.70 -6.82 16.10
N LEU A 210 14.72 -7.52 16.57
CA LEU A 210 15.10 -8.85 16.07
C LEU A 210 13.94 -9.84 16.03
N GLY A 211 13.04 -9.77 17.02
CA GLY A 211 11.83 -10.59 17.05
C GLY A 211 10.89 -10.33 15.88
N THR A 212 10.73 -9.08 15.49
CA THR A 212 9.91 -8.70 14.32
C THR A 212 10.57 -9.16 13.03
N ASP A 213 11.87 -8.91 12.88
CA ASP A 213 12.62 -9.35 11.70
C ASP A 213 12.54 -10.87 11.52
N TYR A 214 12.68 -11.61 12.61
CA TYR A 214 12.67 -13.07 12.60
C TYR A 214 11.29 -13.64 12.28
N THR A 215 10.24 -13.15 12.95
CA THR A 215 8.90 -13.77 12.86
C THR A 215 8.04 -13.11 11.77
N ASP A 216 8.13 -11.80 11.55
CA ASP A 216 7.25 -11.10 10.61
C ASP A 216 7.90 -10.86 9.24
N ILE A 217 9.20 -10.63 9.16
CA ILE A 217 9.88 -10.48 7.87
C ILE A 217 10.31 -11.84 7.33
N LEU A 218 11.08 -12.61 8.11
CA LEU A 218 11.58 -13.92 7.68
C LEU A 218 10.57 -15.07 7.81
N LYS A 219 9.44 -14.86 8.50
CA LYS A 219 8.35 -15.82 8.70
C LYS A 219 8.75 -17.11 9.44
N TYR A 220 9.79 -17.03 10.26
CA TYR A 220 10.18 -18.16 11.13
C TYR A 220 9.28 -18.26 12.36
N ASP A 221 9.18 -19.46 12.92
CA ASP A 221 8.50 -19.65 14.20
C ASP A 221 9.33 -19.05 15.35
N PRO A 222 8.70 -18.38 16.34
CA PRO A 222 9.41 -17.70 17.41
C PRO A 222 10.21 -18.68 18.27
N ILE A 223 11.43 -18.28 18.63
CA ILE A 223 12.31 -19.01 19.54
C ILE A 223 12.82 -18.07 20.65
N SER A 224 13.21 -18.61 21.79
CA SER A 224 13.67 -17.84 22.94
C SER A 224 15.18 -17.56 22.94
N ASP A 225 15.95 -18.17 22.04
CA ASP A 225 17.40 -18.00 21.91
C ASP A 225 17.72 -16.72 21.13
N VAL A 226 18.01 -15.63 21.85
CA VAL A 226 18.26 -14.30 21.28
C VAL A 226 19.48 -14.27 20.36
N ASP A 227 20.56 -15.00 20.73
CA ASP A 227 21.77 -15.04 19.93
C ASP A 227 21.53 -15.76 18.60
N LYS A 228 20.79 -16.85 18.63
CA LYS A 228 20.41 -17.59 17.43
C LYS A 228 19.48 -16.74 16.53
N VAL A 229 18.55 -16.01 17.11
CA VAL A 229 17.69 -15.06 16.37
C VAL A 229 18.55 -14.02 15.66
N TYR A 230 19.46 -13.36 16.39
CA TYR A 230 20.35 -12.35 15.82
C TYR A 230 21.21 -12.90 14.67
N GLN A 231 21.88 -14.03 14.88
CA GLN A 231 22.73 -14.62 13.84
C GLN A 231 21.93 -15.03 12.61
N THR A 232 20.71 -15.54 12.81
CA THR A 232 19.83 -15.92 11.70
C THR A 232 19.38 -14.69 10.92
N VAL A 233 18.87 -13.65 11.60
CA VAL A 233 18.44 -12.40 10.94
C VAL A 233 19.61 -11.78 10.19
N LYS A 234 20.77 -11.62 10.82
CA LYS A 234 21.98 -11.06 10.20
C LYS A 234 22.37 -11.80 8.93
N LYS A 235 22.42 -13.12 8.98
CA LYS A 235 22.79 -13.97 7.84
C LYS A 235 21.75 -13.89 6.71
N GLU A 236 20.47 -14.03 7.06
CA GLU A 236 19.39 -14.07 6.08
C GLU A 236 19.15 -12.71 5.41
N PHE A 237 19.25 -11.61 6.17
CA PHE A 237 19.10 -10.26 5.60
C PHE A 237 20.25 -9.96 4.63
N ALA A 238 21.48 -10.30 4.97
CA ALA A 238 22.60 -10.13 4.07
C ALA A 238 22.47 -10.99 2.79
N SER A 239 22.04 -12.26 2.93
CA SER A 239 21.99 -13.17 1.78
C SER A 239 20.75 -12.99 0.88
N LYS A 240 19.60 -12.62 1.44
CA LYS A 240 18.35 -12.53 0.69
C LYS A 240 18.02 -11.12 0.21
N TYR A 241 18.44 -10.10 0.96
CA TYR A 241 18.01 -8.73 0.74
C TYR A 241 19.16 -7.73 0.55
N ASP A 242 20.40 -8.19 0.69
CA ASP A 242 21.63 -7.33 0.68
C ASP A 242 21.58 -6.23 1.75
N ILE A 243 20.98 -6.56 2.92
CA ILE A 243 20.84 -5.65 4.06
C ILE A 243 21.79 -6.05 5.18
N ALA A 244 22.59 -5.10 5.66
CA ALA A 244 23.49 -5.29 6.80
C ALA A 244 22.73 -5.09 8.12
N VAL A 245 22.78 -6.07 9.01
CA VAL A 245 22.26 -5.99 10.38
C VAL A 245 23.41 -5.72 11.35
N LEU A 246 23.36 -4.55 11.98
CA LEU A 246 24.37 -4.12 12.95
C LEU A 246 24.21 -4.84 14.30
N SER A 247 25.15 -4.56 15.22
CA SER A 247 25.10 -5.15 16.57
C SER A 247 23.87 -4.69 17.34
N PRO A 248 23.26 -5.57 18.17
CA PRO A 248 22.11 -5.21 18.98
C PRO A 248 22.43 -4.09 19.98
N MET A 249 21.46 -3.22 20.22
CA MET A 249 21.59 -2.10 21.17
C MET A 249 21.36 -2.51 22.63
N ASN A 250 21.20 -3.80 22.92
CA ASN A 250 20.89 -4.34 24.26
C ASN A 250 19.64 -3.71 24.91
N PHE A 251 18.66 -3.40 24.10
CA PHE A 251 17.39 -2.84 24.49
C PHE A 251 16.27 -3.88 24.29
N ASN A 252 15.41 -4.05 25.27
CA ASN A 252 14.32 -5.01 25.20
C ASN A 252 12.97 -4.31 25.06
N ASN A 253 12.25 -4.62 23.99
CA ASN A 253 10.87 -4.22 23.78
C ASN A 253 10.01 -5.48 23.63
N THR A 254 9.20 -5.78 24.63
CA THR A 254 8.31 -6.95 24.64
C THR A 254 6.86 -6.52 24.75
N TYR A 255 5.96 -7.34 24.21
CA TYR A 255 4.54 -7.14 24.42
C TYR A 255 4.15 -7.41 25.87
N SER A 256 3.28 -6.56 26.40
CA SER A 256 2.66 -6.73 27.71
C SER A 256 1.16 -6.48 27.66
N LEU A 257 0.41 -7.14 28.53
CA LEU A 257 -1.00 -6.86 28.72
C LEU A 257 -1.18 -5.81 29.80
N ALA A 258 -1.96 -4.77 29.48
CA ALA A 258 -2.35 -3.76 30.44
C ALA A 258 -3.84 -3.83 30.73
N VAL A 259 -4.21 -3.61 31.97
CA VAL A 259 -5.59 -3.46 32.45
C VAL A 259 -5.69 -2.21 33.30
N THR A 260 -6.90 -1.63 33.45
CA THR A 260 -7.08 -0.49 34.36
C THR A 260 -6.88 -0.91 35.82
N LYS A 261 -6.47 0.05 36.66
CA LYS A 261 -6.28 -0.22 38.09
C LYS A 261 -7.59 -0.67 38.77
N GLU A 262 -8.72 -0.13 38.33
CA GLU A 262 -10.04 -0.49 38.80
C GLU A 262 -10.36 -1.96 38.50
N LEU A 263 -10.10 -2.41 37.24
CA LEU A 263 -10.32 -3.79 36.84
C LEU A 263 -9.39 -4.73 37.60
N ALA A 264 -8.10 -4.38 37.72
CA ALA A 264 -7.12 -5.16 38.45
C ALA A 264 -7.52 -5.34 39.93
N SER A 265 -7.95 -4.27 40.57
CA SER A 265 -8.39 -4.29 41.99
C SER A 265 -9.69 -5.07 42.15
N LYS A 266 -10.67 -4.87 41.29
CA LYS A 266 -11.99 -5.51 41.37
C LYS A 266 -11.90 -7.04 41.29
N TYR A 267 -11.02 -7.57 40.44
CA TYR A 267 -10.87 -9.00 40.21
C TYR A 267 -9.54 -9.58 40.75
N ASN A 268 -8.77 -8.78 41.48
CA ASN A 268 -7.45 -9.14 42.05
C ASN A 268 -6.51 -9.75 40.98
N LEU A 269 -6.44 -9.09 39.82
CA LEU A 269 -5.62 -9.55 38.70
C LEU A 269 -4.14 -9.23 38.95
N ARG A 270 -3.28 -10.23 38.89
CA ARG A 270 -1.82 -10.11 39.03
C ARG A 270 -1.07 -10.79 37.89
N THR A 271 -1.68 -11.77 37.25
CA THR A 271 -1.09 -12.57 36.20
C THR A 271 -2.04 -12.68 34.99
N ILE A 272 -1.51 -13.08 33.84
CA ILE A 272 -2.32 -13.37 32.64
C ILE A 272 -3.29 -14.53 32.94
N SER A 273 -2.88 -15.50 33.74
CA SER A 273 -3.75 -16.61 34.15
C SER A 273 -4.94 -16.16 35.01
N ASP A 274 -4.81 -15.08 35.78
CA ASP A 274 -5.96 -14.52 36.49
C ASP A 274 -6.94 -13.87 35.53
N LEU A 275 -6.42 -13.20 34.48
CA LEU A 275 -7.25 -12.60 33.44
C LEU A 275 -8.10 -13.66 32.70
N ALA A 276 -7.59 -14.88 32.53
CA ALA A 276 -8.31 -15.96 31.88
C ALA A 276 -9.66 -16.26 32.53
N LYS A 277 -9.80 -16.06 33.84
CA LYS A 277 -11.05 -16.33 34.58
C LYS A 277 -12.21 -15.39 34.21
N ILE A 278 -11.89 -14.20 33.69
CA ILE A 278 -12.87 -13.14 33.39
C ILE A 278 -12.80 -12.69 31.92
N SER A 279 -11.91 -13.25 31.13
CA SER A 279 -11.63 -12.81 29.75
C SER A 279 -12.88 -12.83 28.84
N LYS A 280 -13.82 -13.76 29.07
CA LYS A 280 -15.07 -13.88 28.31
C LYS A 280 -15.99 -12.67 28.41
N ASP A 281 -15.84 -11.86 29.44
CA ASP A 281 -16.62 -10.64 29.62
C ASP A 281 -15.89 -9.38 29.14
N LEU A 282 -14.62 -9.53 28.74
CA LEU A 282 -13.76 -8.41 28.40
C LEU A 282 -13.58 -8.26 26.89
N THR A 283 -13.34 -7.01 26.49
CA THR A 283 -12.88 -6.65 25.15
C THR A 283 -11.37 -6.41 25.19
N ILE A 284 -10.62 -7.03 24.29
CA ILE A 284 -9.20 -6.76 24.10
C ILE A 284 -8.99 -5.80 22.93
N SER A 285 -8.08 -4.83 23.11
CA SER A 285 -7.67 -3.89 22.04
C SER A 285 -6.18 -4.03 21.73
N PRO A 286 -5.80 -5.02 20.91
CA PRO A 286 -4.43 -5.24 20.49
C PRO A 286 -4.05 -4.36 19.30
N THR A 287 -2.74 -4.28 18.99
CA THR A 287 -2.29 -3.75 17.70
C THR A 287 -2.66 -4.68 16.54
N LEU A 288 -2.77 -4.13 15.33
CA LEU A 288 -3.03 -4.94 14.13
C LEU A 288 -1.92 -5.97 13.87
N GLU A 289 -0.67 -5.61 14.16
CA GLU A 289 0.47 -6.54 14.07
C GLU A 289 0.31 -7.69 15.07
N PHE A 290 -0.02 -7.40 16.34
CA PHE A 290 -0.16 -8.40 17.41
C PHE A 290 -1.26 -9.43 17.12
N VAL A 291 -2.36 -9.01 16.49
CA VAL A 291 -3.49 -9.90 16.12
C VAL A 291 -3.05 -11.01 15.17
N ASN A 292 -2.11 -10.72 14.27
CA ASN A 292 -1.76 -11.62 13.17
C ASN A 292 -0.48 -12.44 13.42
N ARG A 293 0.30 -12.11 14.44
CA ARG A 293 1.56 -12.81 14.77
C ARG A 293 1.31 -14.08 15.56
N LYS A 294 2.03 -15.15 15.26
CA LYS A 294 1.96 -16.43 16.03
C LYS A 294 2.36 -16.24 17.50
N ASP A 295 3.34 -15.37 17.77
CA ASP A 295 3.80 -14.97 19.11
C ASP A 295 2.98 -13.83 19.73
N GLY A 296 1.95 -13.36 19.03
CA GLY A 296 1.00 -12.35 19.46
C GLY A 296 -0.29 -12.94 20.05
N LEU A 297 -1.44 -12.40 19.59
CA LEU A 297 -2.76 -12.79 20.11
C LEU A 297 -3.05 -14.29 19.96
N PRO A 298 -2.81 -14.98 18.83
CA PRO A 298 -3.03 -16.41 18.70
C PRO A 298 -2.27 -17.23 19.76
N GLY A 299 -1.00 -16.94 19.96
CA GLY A 299 -0.18 -17.60 20.98
C GLY A 299 -0.66 -17.31 22.40
N LEU A 300 -1.05 -16.07 22.67
CA LEU A 300 -1.60 -15.67 23.96
C LEU A 300 -2.90 -16.43 24.29
N LEU A 301 -3.84 -16.46 23.34
CA LEU A 301 -5.12 -17.17 23.51
C LEU A 301 -4.91 -18.65 23.78
N THR A 302 -3.99 -19.30 23.03
CA THR A 302 -3.72 -20.74 23.16
C THR A 302 -3.00 -21.08 24.45
N ASN A 303 -1.93 -20.35 24.80
CA ASN A 303 -1.08 -20.69 25.95
C ASN A 303 -1.75 -20.41 27.31
N TYR A 304 -2.63 -19.42 27.38
CA TYR A 304 -3.31 -19.04 28.62
C TYR A 304 -4.81 -19.39 28.63
N ASN A 305 -5.31 -20.07 27.58
CA ASN A 305 -6.71 -20.44 27.43
C ASN A 305 -7.64 -19.23 27.60
N LEU A 306 -7.28 -18.11 26.94
CA LEU A 306 -8.05 -16.87 26.96
C LEU A 306 -9.14 -16.90 25.88
N GLU A 307 -10.31 -16.37 26.23
CA GLU A 307 -11.40 -16.16 25.29
C GLU A 307 -12.00 -14.78 25.57
N PHE A 308 -11.84 -13.84 24.63
CA PHE A 308 -12.36 -12.50 24.81
C PHE A 308 -13.73 -12.35 24.14
N LYS A 309 -14.61 -11.54 24.77
CA LYS A 309 -15.92 -11.22 24.23
C LYS A 309 -15.82 -10.53 22.86
N ASN A 310 -14.91 -9.58 22.72
CA ASN A 310 -14.62 -8.88 21.48
C ASN A 310 -13.11 -8.64 21.36
N THR A 311 -12.66 -8.55 20.12
CA THR A 311 -11.31 -8.08 19.76
C THR A 311 -11.45 -6.88 18.83
N ILE A 312 -10.96 -5.72 19.27
CA ILE A 312 -11.00 -4.47 18.49
C ILE A 312 -9.55 -4.05 18.25
N ALA A 313 -9.00 -4.49 17.13
CA ALA A 313 -7.62 -4.16 16.78
C ALA A 313 -7.50 -2.69 16.36
N MET A 314 -6.54 -1.97 16.95
CA MET A 314 -6.21 -0.59 16.61
C MET A 314 -4.78 -0.25 17.00
N ASP A 315 -4.18 0.71 16.31
CA ASP A 315 -2.85 1.23 16.64
C ASP A 315 -2.94 2.66 17.18
N GLY A 316 -1.87 3.11 17.85
CA GLY A 316 -1.77 4.47 18.39
C GLY A 316 -2.51 4.71 19.70
N SER A 317 -2.69 5.99 20.01
CA SER A 317 -3.26 6.47 21.28
C SER A 317 -4.72 6.03 21.55
N PRO A 318 -5.63 5.87 20.57
CA PRO A 318 -7.01 5.45 20.84
C PRO A 318 -7.12 4.10 21.56
N ARG A 319 -6.06 3.29 21.51
CA ARG A 319 -5.99 2.01 22.22
C ARG A 319 -6.04 2.13 23.76
N TYR A 320 -5.68 3.31 24.28
CA TYR A 320 -5.59 3.57 25.72
C TYR A 320 -6.75 4.40 26.26
N THR A 321 -7.68 4.82 25.41
CA THR A 321 -8.91 5.55 25.76
C THR A 321 -10.11 4.61 25.78
#